data_b9af0b0209cb55fb771e6dc30d8bcc2b
#
_entry.id   b9af0b0209cb55fb771e6dc30d8bcc2b
#
_cell.length_a   1.000
_cell.length_b   1.000
_cell.length_c   1.000
_cell.angle_alpha   90.00
_cell.angle_beta   90.00
_cell.angle_gamma   90.00
#
_symmetry.space_group_name_H-M   'P 1'
#
loop_
_entity.id
_entity.type
_entity.pdbx_description
1 polymer ?
#
loop_
_entity_poly.entity_id
_entity_poly.type
_entity_poly.pdbx_seq_one_letter_code
_entity_poly.pdbx_strand_id
1 'polypeptide(L)'
;MGERMELPKHAFSAFLERVGDDRRLLPTHIGLVAALFYHHDCGNPNNHFHASRRKLMRFSRIRSIATYHKCLSELVAYGYLGYRPSWHPAKGSRFRFIIHGEGGVNGQD
;
A
#
# COMPACT_ATOMS: atom_id res chain seq x y z
N MET A 1 4.78 -24.48 -12.71
CA MET A 1 4.72 -24.08 -12.55
C MET A 1 4.42 -23.38 -11.82
N GLY A 2 4.48 -22.97 -11.56
CA GLY A 2 4.43 -22.32 -10.72
C GLY A 2 3.30 -21.72 -10.28
N GLU A 3 2.74 -22.14 -9.53
CA GLU A 3 1.70 -21.58 -9.09
C GLU A 3 2.00 -20.64 -8.14
N ARG A 4 2.24 -19.46 -8.30
CA ARG A 4 2.51 -18.49 -7.36
C ARG A 4 1.29 -18.03 -6.76
N MET A 5 1.24 -17.64 -5.57
CA MET A 5 0.10 -17.12 -4.86
C MET A 5 -0.04 -15.65 -5.10
N GLU A 6 -0.05 -15.27 -6.32
CA GLU A 6 -0.18 -13.88 -6.63
C GLU A 6 -1.60 -13.44 -6.69
N LEU A 7 -1.87 -12.20 -6.39
CA LEU A 7 -3.20 -11.64 -6.57
C LEU A 7 -3.50 -11.49 -8.03
N PRO A 8 -4.75 -11.64 -8.42
CA PRO A 8 -5.12 -11.47 -9.81
C PRO A 8 -4.81 -10.06 -10.30
N LYS A 9 -4.47 -9.93 -11.56
CA LYS A 9 -4.18 -8.64 -12.11
C LYS A 9 -5.32 -7.66 -11.96
N HIS A 10 -6.54 -8.12 -12.16
CA HIS A 10 -7.67 -7.20 -12.08
C HIS A 10 -7.89 -6.71 -10.65
N ALA A 11 -7.40 -7.42 -9.65
CA ALA A 11 -7.54 -6.95 -8.28
C ALA A 11 -6.73 -5.68 -8.06
N PHE A 12 -5.53 -5.63 -8.60
CA PHE A 12 -4.72 -4.42 -8.50
C PHE A 12 -5.24 -3.32 -9.41
N SER A 13 -5.78 -3.67 -10.57
CA SER A 13 -6.40 -2.68 -11.42
C SER A 13 -7.56 -2.01 -10.73
N ALA A 14 -8.39 -2.80 -10.05
CA ALA A 14 -9.51 -2.26 -9.32
C ALA A 14 -9.05 -1.37 -8.17
N PHE A 15 -7.97 -1.78 -7.50
CA PHE A 15 -7.39 -0.97 -6.42
C PHE A 15 -6.95 0.39 -6.98
N LEU A 16 -6.26 0.38 -8.11
CA LEU A 16 -5.79 1.62 -8.71
C LEU A 16 -6.92 2.49 -9.22
N GLU A 17 -8.01 1.88 -9.66
CA GLU A 17 -9.17 2.65 -10.05
C GLU A 17 -9.78 3.37 -8.85
N ARG A 18 -9.86 2.68 -7.72
CA ARG A 18 -10.35 3.32 -6.49
C ARG A 18 -9.47 4.50 -6.12
N VAL A 19 -8.16 4.33 -6.22
CA VAL A 19 -7.22 5.39 -5.93
C VAL A 19 -7.45 6.57 -6.89
N GLY A 20 -7.60 6.27 -8.16
CA GLY A 20 -7.76 7.30 -9.16
C GLY A 20 -9.06 8.09 -9.06
N ASP A 21 -10.09 7.43 -8.51
CA ASP A 21 -11.39 8.10 -8.39
C ASP A 21 -11.59 8.80 -7.06
N ASP A 22 -10.67 8.65 -6.14
CA ASP A 22 -10.83 9.20 -4.80
C ASP A 22 -10.28 10.61 -4.76
N ARG A 23 -11.17 11.58 -4.73
CA ARG A 23 -10.77 12.97 -4.78
C ARG A 23 -10.09 13.46 -3.51
N ARG A 24 -10.13 12.69 -2.45
CA ARG A 24 -9.45 13.08 -1.22
C ARG A 24 -7.93 12.91 -1.35
N LEU A 25 -7.50 12.09 -2.31
CA LEU A 25 -6.09 11.79 -2.44
C LEU A 25 -5.35 12.87 -3.21
N LEU A 26 -4.21 13.26 -2.70
CA LEU A 26 -3.36 14.25 -3.29
C LEU A 26 -2.22 13.58 -4.04
N PRO A 27 -1.45 14.32 -4.83
CA PRO A 27 -0.30 13.72 -5.52
C PRO A 27 0.66 13.01 -4.58
N THR A 28 0.81 13.49 -3.34
CA THR A 28 1.69 12.82 -2.39
C THR A 28 1.16 11.45 -2.00
N HIS A 29 -0.15 11.32 -1.92
CA HIS A 29 -0.74 9.99 -1.66
C HIS A 29 -0.46 9.06 -2.84
N ILE A 30 -0.62 9.57 -4.05
CA ILE A 30 -0.38 8.76 -5.25
C ILE A 30 1.08 8.36 -5.31
N GLY A 31 1.97 9.27 -4.99
CA GLY A 31 3.40 8.95 -4.96
C GLY A 31 3.72 7.86 -3.97
N LEU A 32 3.08 7.91 -2.80
CA LEU A 32 3.33 6.90 -1.78
C LEU A 32 2.76 5.55 -2.21
N VAL A 33 1.60 5.53 -2.84
CA VAL A 33 1.03 4.28 -3.36
C VAL A 33 1.99 3.69 -4.40
N ALA A 34 2.53 4.52 -5.28
CA ALA A 34 3.47 4.04 -6.29
C ALA A 34 4.73 3.47 -5.65
N ALA A 35 5.23 4.12 -4.61
CA ALA A 35 6.41 3.62 -3.90
C ALA A 35 6.13 2.27 -3.27
N LEU A 36 4.96 2.12 -2.69
CA LEU A 36 4.57 0.86 -2.06
C LEU A 36 4.46 -0.26 -3.10
N PHE A 37 3.90 0.05 -4.26
CA PHE A 37 3.84 -0.96 -5.32
C PHE A 37 5.24 -1.34 -5.79
N TYR A 38 6.12 -0.38 -5.90
CA TYR A 38 7.48 -0.67 -6.34
C TYR A 38 8.19 -1.60 -5.38
N HIS A 39 7.97 -1.42 -4.07
CA HIS A 39 8.64 -2.24 -3.07
C HIS A 39 7.82 -3.46 -2.64
N HIS A 40 6.67 -3.63 -3.24
CA HIS A 40 5.78 -4.71 -2.88
C HIS A 40 6.37 -6.06 -3.24
N ASP A 41 6.21 -7.03 -2.35
CA ASP A 41 6.72 -8.36 -2.58
C ASP A 41 5.59 -9.23 -3.12
N CYS A 42 5.58 -9.44 -4.41
CA CYS A 42 4.53 -10.17 -5.06
C CYS A 42 4.50 -11.64 -4.69
N GLY A 43 5.59 -12.14 -4.17
CA GLY A 43 5.65 -13.54 -3.80
C GLY A 43 5.05 -13.86 -2.45
N ASN A 44 4.65 -12.87 -1.70
CA ASN A 44 4.14 -13.09 -0.37
C ASN A 44 2.67 -13.50 -0.45
N PRO A 45 2.31 -14.70 -0.03
CA PRO A 45 0.95 -15.17 -0.17
C PRO A 45 -0.07 -14.39 0.65
N ASN A 46 0.38 -13.70 1.68
CA ASN A 46 -0.53 -12.92 2.49
C ASN A 46 -0.54 -11.46 2.07
N ASN A 47 0.12 -11.15 0.99
CA ASN A 47 0.17 -9.77 0.50
C ASN A 47 0.83 -8.82 1.50
N HIS A 48 1.57 -9.35 2.47
CA HIS A 48 2.30 -8.50 3.40
C HIS A 48 3.71 -8.30 2.90
N PHE A 49 4.25 -7.14 3.08
CA PHE A 49 5.62 -6.88 2.69
C PHE A 49 6.22 -5.81 3.60
N HIS A 50 7.53 -5.76 3.65
CA HIS A 50 8.23 -4.77 4.46
C HIS A 50 8.85 -3.71 3.56
N ALA A 51 8.84 -2.49 4.02
CA ALA A 51 9.51 -1.42 3.30
C ALA A 51 9.95 -0.37 4.30
N SER A 52 11.10 0.22 4.10
CA SER A 52 11.61 1.23 5.01
C SER A 52 11.04 2.60 4.63
N ARG A 53 10.82 3.42 5.66
CA ARG A 53 10.34 4.77 5.43
C ARG A 53 11.28 5.52 4.50
N ARG A 54 12.59 5.34 4.69
CA ARG A 54 13.56 6.04 3.86
C ARG A 54 13.37 5.72 2.37
N LYS A 55 13.22 4.45 2.05
CA LYS A 55 13.05 4.06 0.66
C LYS A 55 11.74 4.55 0.09
N LEU A 56 10.68 4.49 0.89
CA LEU A 56 9.38 4.94 0.43
C LEU A 56 9.39 6.45 0.21
N MET A 57 10.01 7.19 1.11
CA MET A 57 10.08 8.63 0.96
C MET A 57 10.92 9.02 -0.26
N ARG A 58 11.98 8.27 -0.49
CA ARG A 58 12.84 8.55 -1.64
C ARG A 58 12.08 8.35 -2.95
N PHE A 59 11.42 7.23 -3.09
CA PHE A 59 10.72 6.91 -4.34
C PHE A 59 9.56 7.89 -4.56
N SER A 60 8.82 8.18 -3.50
CA SER A 60 7.65 9.04 -3.63
C SER A 60 7.98 10.51 -3.71
N ARG A 61 9.22 10.86 -3.45
CA ARG A 61 9.68 12.25 -3.44
C ARG A 61 9.07 13.05 -2.30
N ILE A 62 8.61 12.37 -1.27
CA ILE A 62 8.11 13.05 -0.08
C ILE A 62 9.32 13.33 0.80
N ARG A 63 9.59 14.60 1.04
CA ARG A 63 10.77 14.98 1.80
C ARG A 63 10.53 15.18 3.28
N SER A 64 9.33 15.47 3.66
CA SER A 64 9.02 15.75 5.06
C SER A 64 8.48 14.49 5.73
N ILE A 65 9.03 14.16 6.88
CA ILE A 65 8.56 13.02 7.64
C ILE A 65 7.11 13.25 8.08
N ALA A 66 6.77 14.49 8.41
CA ALA A 66 5.40 14.80 8.80
C ALA A 66 4.44 14.54 7.65
N THR A 67 4.81 14.93 6.44
CA THR A 67 3.97 14.69 5.28
C THR A 67 3.84 13.18 5.00
N TYR A 68 4.94 12.44 5.17
CA TYR A 68 4.92 11.01 4.97
C TYR A 68 3.92 10.36 5.94
N HIS A 69 4.00 10.70 7.21
CA HIS A 69 3.12 10.09 8.19
C HIS A 69 1.67 10.49 7.99
N LYS A 70 1.43 11.73 7.57
CA LYS A 70 0.08 12.18 7.29
C LYS A 70 -0.51 11.40 6.13
N CYS A 71 0.24 11.27 5.04
CA CYS A 71 -0.25 10.54 3.87
C CYS A 71 -0.48 9.07 4.20
N LEU A 72 0.44 8.46 4.94
CA LEU A 72 0.30 7.07 5.30
C LEU A 72 -0.94 6.86 6.18
N SER A 73 -1.11 7.71 7.19
CA SER A 73 -2.26 7.60 8.09
C SER A 73 -3.56 7.76 7.32
N GLU A 74 -3.58 8.65 6.36
CA GLU A 74 -4.80 8.87 5.59
C GLU A 74 -5.09 7.68 4.67
N LEU A 75 -4.07 7.11 4.05
CA LEU A 75 -4.28 5.92 3.21
C LEU A 75 -4.82 4.75 4.05
N VAL A 76 -4.34 4.62 5.28
CA VAL A 76 -4.84 3.60 6.18
C VAL A 76 -6.29 3.91 6.57
N ALA A 77 -6.57 5.15 6.93
CA ALA A 77 -7.90 5.56 7.36
C ALA A 77 -8.92 5.42 6.23
N TYR A 78 -8.50 5.65 4.99
CA TYR A 78 -9.40 5.57 3.86
C TYR A 78 -9.58 4.13 3.36
N GLY A 79 -8.89 3.19 3.97
CA GLY A 79 -9.11 1.78 3.65
C GLY A 79 -8.27 1.22 2.51
N TYR A 80 -7.16 1.87 2.19
CA TYR A 80 -6.30 1.37 1.11
C TYR A 80 -5.17 0.48 1.62
N LEU A 81 -4.71 0.70 2.85
CA LEU A 81 -3.53 0.00 3.35
C LEU A 81 -3.74 -0.53 4.75
N GLY A 82 -3.14 -1.67 5.03
CA GLY A 82 -2.88 -2.11 6.38
C GLY A 82 -1.43 -1.79 6.70
N TYR A 83 -1.15 -1.35 7.92
CA TYR A 83 0.17 -0.91 8.28
C TYR A 83 0.48 -1.35 9.69
N ARG A 84 1.69 -1.85 9.89
CA ARG A 84 2.13 -2.24 11.22
C ARG A 84 3.58 -1.78 11.38
N PRO A 85 3.86 -0.89 12.31
CA PRO A 85 5.23 -0.44 12.51
C PRO A 85 6.10 -1.58 12.99
N SER A 86 7.38 -1.52 12.65
CA SER A 86 8.32 -2.54 13.04
C SER A 86 9.34 -1.97 13.98
N TRP A 87 9.76 -2.79 14.94
CA TRP A 87 10.80 -2.39 15.83
C TRP A 87 12.18 -2.58 15.21
N HIS A 88 12.28 -3.35 14.14
CA HIS A 88 13.56 -3.62 13.52
C HIS A 88 13.86 -2.59 12.45
N PRO A 89 14.85 -1.75 12.65
CA PRO A 89 15.15 -0.71 11.65
C PRO A 89 15.55 -1.31 10.30
N ALA A 90 16.16 -2.47 10.32
CA ALA A 90 16.62 -3.05 9.07
C ALA A 90 15.49 -3.58 8.21
N LYS A 91 14.41 -4.05 8.83
CA LYS A 91 13.32 -4.59 8.05
C LYS A 91 12.32 -3.57 7.59
N GLY A 92 12.20 -2.49 8.29
CA GLY A 92 11.16 -1.52 7.98
C GLY A 92 9.81 -1.97 8.47
N SER A 93 8.81 -1.16 8.23
CA SER A 93 7.45 -1.45 8.66
C SER A 93 6.79 -2.43 7.71
N ARG A 94 5.73 -3.04 8.18
CA ARG A 94 5.00 -4.03 7.40
C ARG A 94 3.74 -3.40 6.81
N PHE A 95 3.51 -3.66 5.56
CA PHE A 95 2.39 -3.09 4.83
C PHE A 95 1.60 -4.16 4.11
N ARG A 96 0.36 -3.86 3.82
CA ARG A 96 -0.50 -4.74 3.05
C ARG A 96 -1.48 -3.87 2.28
N PHE A 97 -1.71 -4.18 1.02
CA PHE A 97 -2.76 -3.50 0.26
C PHE A 97 -4.10 -4.13 0.61
N ILE A 98 -5.11 -3.31 0.81
CA ILE A 98 -6.45 -3.80 1.06
C ILE A 98 -7.18 -3.88 -0.27
N ILE A 99 -7.32 -5.10 -0.76
CA ILE A 99 -7.92 -5.35 -2.04
C ILE A 99 -9.35 -5.79 -1.82
N HIS A 100 -10.28 -4.98 -2.27
CA HIS A 100 -11.66 -5.33 -2.08
C HIS A 100 -12.09 -6.24 -3.20
N GLY A 101 -13.17 -6.85 -3.01
CA GLY A 101 -13.64 -7.68 -4.04
C GLY A 101 -13.39 -9.10 -3.86
N GLU A 102 -12.47 -9.50 -3.02
CA GLU A 102 -12.28 -10.71 -2.86
C GLU A 102 -13.02 -11.05 -1.81
N GLY A 103 -13.75 -11.09 -1.63
CA GLY A 103 -14.40 -11.35 -0.62
C GLY A 103 -15.25 -10.51 -0.16
N GLY A 104 -15.38 -10.00 -0.45
CA GLY A 104 -15.98 -9.24 0.05
C GLY A 104 -16.57 -8.69 0.85
N VAL A 105 -16.70 -8.58 1.05
CA VAL A 105 -17.08 -8.14 1.67
C VAL A 105 -17.57 -7.54 2.27
N ASN A 106 -17.64 -7.32 2.44
CA ASN A 106 -18.05 -6.86 3.03
C ASN A 106 -18.60 -6.23 3.37
N GLY A 107 -18.78 -6.02 3.27
CA GLY A 107 -19.22 -5.57 3.44
C GLY A 107 -19.68 -4.64 3.77
N GLN A 108 -19.49 -4.34 3.88
CA GLN A 108 -19.90 -3.64 4.21
C GLN A 108 -19.99 -2.83 4.11
N ASP A 109 -19.92 -2.65 3.75
CA ASP A 109 -19.97 -2.08 3.53
C ASP A 109 -20.16 -1.69 3.51
#